data_35e0d29de593d121d2636827b53b7e4f
#
_entry.id   35e0d29de593d121d2636827b53b7e4f
#
_cell.length_a   1.000
_cell.length_b   1.000
_cell.length_c   1.000
_cell.angle_alpha   90.00
_cell.angle_beta   90.00
_cell.angle_gamma   90.00
#
_symmetry.space_group_name_H-M   'P 1'
#
loop_
_entity.id
_entity.type
_entity.pdbx_description
1 polymer ?
#
loop_
_entity_poly.entity_id
_entity_poly.type
_entity_poly.pdbx_seq_one_letter_code
_entity_poly.pdbx_strand_id
1 'polypeptide(L)'
;MNPSGLTFTATDSHGNTKEVTSFVSVSPAKWGDTPGSQTATFSYTEGSVTVTTTKAATVVARVEDPVITCADNTVTMTCDTASATIYYTTDGTDPKATSTAYTDAIEISVTTTFKAIAIKEGMANSAVVTQECEYVAPVEPSDDPEES
;
A
#
# COMPACT_ATOMS: atom_id res chain seq x y z
N MET A 1 3.35 19.49 -11.66
CA MET A 1 2.60 18.38 -12.26
C MET A 1 1.14 18.56 -11.91
N ASN A 2 0.26 18.60 -12.90
CA ASN A 2 -1.18 18.61 -12.65
C ASN A 2 -1.58 17.22 -12.16
N PRO A 3 -2.30 17.07 -11.03
CA PRO A 3 -2.83 15.78 -10.64
C PRO A 3 -3.75 15.27 -11.76
N SER A 4 -3.42 14.11 -12.32
CA SER A 4 -4.13 13.54 -13.47
C SER A 4 -5.62 13.39 -13.17
N GLY A 5 -6.46 14.00 -14.02
CA GLY A 5 -7.91 13.90 -13.96
C GLY A 5 -8.66 15.11 -13.40
N LEU A 6 -7.97 16.18 -12.98
CA LEU A 6 -8.64 17.42 -12.59
C LEU A 6 -8.61 18.42 -13.75
N THR A 7 -9.78 18.95 -14.10
CA THR A 7 -9.93 20.08 -15.03
C THR A 7 -10.33 21.33 -14.28
N PHE A 8 -9.72 22.46 -14.64
CA PHE A 8 -10.02 23.77 -14.06
C PHE A 8 -10.53 24.69 -15.17
N THR A 9 -11.61 25.38 -14.88
CA THR A 9 -12.20 26.36 -15.78
C THR A 9 -12.25 27.71 -15.08
N ALA A 10 -11.66 28.73 -15.69
CA ALA A 10 -11.83 30.11 -15.26
C ALA A 10 -13.08 30.69 -15.91
N THR A 11 -13.87 31.47 -15.16
CA THR A 11 -15.06 32.16 -15.65
C THR A 11 -14.84 33.67 -15.43
N ASP A 12 -15.03 34.45 -16.48
CA ASP A 12 -14.94 35.91 -16.41
C ASP A 12 -16.23 36.53 -15.87
N SER A 13 -16.23 37.85 -15.67
CA SER A 13 -17.37 38.61 -15.16
C SER A 13 -18.59 38.65 -16.13
N HIS A 14 -18.42 38.21 -17.36
CA HIS A 14 -19.47 38.13 -18.39
C HIS A 14 -19.99 36.68 -18.55
N GLY A 15 -19.47 35.74 -17.76
CA GLY A 15 -19.89 34.33 -17.80
C GLY A 15 -19.17 33.49 -18.85
N ASN A 16 -18.17 34.03 -19.57
CA ASN A 16 -17.38 33.23 -20.50
C ASN A 16 -16.42 32.34 -19.74
N THR A 17 -16.28 31.10 -20.21
CA THR A 17 -15.42 30.09 -19.57
C THR A 17 -14.23 29.73 -20.44
N LYS A 18 -13.08 29.49 -19.81
CA LYS A 18 -11.84 29.04 -20.45
C LYS A 18 -11.21 27.93 -19.62
N GLU A 19 -10.83 26.85 -20.25
CA GLU A 19 -10.05 25.80 -19.56
C GLU A 19 -8.65 26.33 -19.27
N VAL A 20 -8.23 26.25 -18.00
CA VAL A 20 -6.95 26.77 -17.49
C VAL A 20 -6.11 25.69 -16.78
N THR A 21 -6.45 24.45 -16.95
CA THR A 21 -5.84 23.30 -16.27
C THR A 21 -4.31 23.31 -16.34
N SER A 22 -3.73 23.67 -17.48
CA SER A 22 -2.27 23.70 -17.70
C SER A 22 -1.55 24.85 -17.01
N PHE A 23 -2.28 25.84 -16.53
CA PHE A 23 -1.75 27.10 -15.96
C PHE A 23 -1.99 27.21 -14.46
N VAL A 24 -2.65 26.22 -13.85
CA VAL A 24 -2.94 26.21 -12.42
C VAL A 24 -1.74 25.71 -11.63
N SER A 25 -1.28 26.49 -10.66
CA SER A 25 -0.34 26.04 -9.66
C SER A 25 -1.05 25.43 -8.46
N VAL A 26 -0.45 24.41 -7.87
CA VAL A 26 -1.02 23.68 -6.73
C VAL A 26 -0.06 23.77 -5.54
N SER A 27 -0.59 24.16 -4.39
CA SER A 27 0.15 24.18 -3.13
C SER A 27 -0.63 23.43 -2.03
N PRO A 28 -0.02 22.48 -1.31
CA PRO A 28 1.33 21.97 -1.53
C PRO A 28 1.44 21.16 -2.83
N ALA A 29 2.57 21.21 -3.49
CA ALA A 29 2.85 20.43 -4.70
C ALA A 29 2.88 18.90 -4.44
N LYS A 30 3.07 18.51 -3.20
CA LYS A 30 3.01 17.14 -2.69
C LYS A 30 2.23 17.11 -1.38
N TRP A 31 1.29 16.20 -1.25
CA TRP A 31 0.59 15.93 0.00
C TRP A 31 1.55 15.33 1.03
N GLY A 32 1.44 15.74 2.29
CA GLY A 32 2.14 15.09 3.39
C GLY A 32 1.54 13.72 3.70
N ASP A 33 2.35 12.83 4.26
CA ASP A 33 1.90 11.49 4.67
C ASP A 33 1.18 11.51 6.03
N THR A 34 1.03 12.69 6.64
CA THR A 34 0.33 12.84 7.92
C THR A 34 -1.17 12.67 7.72
N PRO A 35 -1.79 11.70 8.41
CA PRO A 35 -3.23 11.50 8.34
C PRO A 35 -4.02 12.72 8.82
N GLY A 36 -5.16 12.95 8.20
CA GLY A 36 -6.04 14.05 8.56
C GLY A 36 -6.55 14.84 7.37
N SER A 37 -7.31 15.88 7.63
CA SER A 37 -7.79 16.78 6.57
C SER A 37 -6.66 17.70 6.12
N GLN A 38 -6.33 17.64 4.84
CA GLN A 38 -5.35 18.51 4.19
C GLN A 38 -6.05 19.36 3.12
N THR A 39 -5.58 20.58 2.92
CA THR A 39 -6.17 21.53 1.97
C THR A 39 -5.17 21.84 0.87
N ALA A 40 -5.54 21.61 -0.38
CA ALA A 40 -4.80 22.12 -1.52
C ALA A 40 -5.34 23.48 -1.93
N THR A 41 -4.45 24.41 -2.21
CA THR A 41 -4.76 25.69 -2.84
C THR A 41 -4.39 25.62 -4.32
N PHE A 42 -5.33 25.93 -5.17
CA PHE A 42 -5.14 26.03 -6.61
C PHE A 42 -5.14 27.48 -6.98
N SER A 43 -4.11 27.95 -7.68
CA SER A 43 -3.94 29.36 -8.06
C SER A 43 -3.78 29.46 -9.58
N TYR A 44 -4.53 30.36 -10.17
CA TYR A 44 -4.41 30.74 -11.57
C TYR A 44 -4.16 32.23 -11.67
N THR A 45 -3.17 32.64 -12.46
CA THR A 45 -2.81 34.03 -12.66
C THR A 45 -2.87 34.39 -14.14
N GLU A 46 -3.58 35.46 -14.48
CA GLU A 46 -3.61 36.04 -15.81
C GLU A 46 -3.34 37.55 -15.70
N GLY A 47 -2.22 37.98 -16.27
CA GLY A 47 -1.75 39.36 -16.10
C GLY A 47 -1.44 39.67 -14.62
N SER A 48 -2.08 40.68 -14.06
CA SER A 48 -1.96 41.07 -12.65
C SER A 48 -3.06 40.48 -11.74
N VAL A 49 -3.96 39.68 -12.28
CA VAL A 49 -5.08 39.08 -11.53
C VAL A 49 -4.76 37.63 -11.17
N THR A 50 -4.81 37.33 -9.88
CA THR A 50 -4.67 35.94 -9.38
C THR A 50 -5.98 35.51 -8.73
N VAL A 51 -6.49 34.36 -9.16
CA VAL A 51 -7.67 33.70 -8.59
C VAL A 51 -7.22 32.44 -7.89
N THR A 52 -7.69 32.22 -6.67
CA THR A 52 -7.40 31.04 -5.88
C THR A 52 -8.67 30.31 -5.48
N THR A 53 -8.59 28.98 -5.46
CA THR A 53 -9.63 28.14 -4.86
C THR A 53 -8.97 27.07 -4.00
N THR A 54 -9.70 26.56 -3.02
CA THR A 54 -9.19 25.52 -2.13
C THR A 54 -10.04 24.26 -2.25
N LYS A 55 -9.41 23.09 -2.13
CA LYS A 55 -10.05 21.79 -2.03
C LYS A 55 -9.49 21.04 -0.85
N ALA A 56 -10.36 20.62 0.05
CA ALA A 56 -9.95 19.71 1.12
C ALA A 56 -9.93 18.26 0.60
N ALA A 57 -8.92 17.52 1.06
CA ALA A 57 -8.83 16.07 0.90
C ALA A 57 -8.46 15.45 2.25
N THR A 58 -8.92 14.25 2.50
CA THR A 58 -8.55 13.51 3.70
C THR A 58 -7.45 12.52 3.36
N VAL A 59 -6.31 12.65 4.06
CA VAL A 59 -5.25 11.64 4.04
C VAL A 59 -5.58 10.62 5.11
N VAL A 60 -5.80 9.37 4.73
CA VAL A 60 -6.00 8.27 5.67
C VAL A 60 -4.65 7.65 6.02
N ALA A 61 -4.49 7.26 7.30
CA ALA A 61 -3.32 6.49 7.70
C ALA A 61 -3.27 5.18 6.91
N ARG A 62 -2.06 4.73 6.55
CA ARG A 62 -1.84 3.44 5.91
C ARG A 62 -1.44 2.41 6.97
N VAL A 63 -1.89 1.18 6.82
CA VAL A 63 -1.45 0.04 7.62
C VAL A 63 0.01 -0.25 7.29
N GLU A 64 0.83 -0.54 8.29
CA GLU A 64 2.23 -0.96 8.11
C GLU A 64 2.30 -2.27 7.33
N ASP A 65 3.38 -2.44 6.58
CA ASP A 65 3.56 -3.62 5.75
C ASP A 65 3.78 -4.85 6.64
N PRO A 66 3.16 -6.01 6.32
CA PRO A 66 3.38 -7.22 7.09
C PRO A 66 4.81 -7.72 6.91
N VAL A 67 5.38 -8.32 7.97
CA VAL A 67 6.67 -8.99 7.94
C VAL A 67 6.42 -10.48 7.88
N ILE A 68 7.01 -11.16 6.89
CA ILE A 68 6.97 -12.61 6.73
C ILE A 68 8.34 -13.15 7.14
N THR A 69 8.37 -14.07 8.09
CA THR A 69 9.60 -14.71 8.59
C THR A 69 9.49 -16.21 8.36
N CYS A 70 10.54 -16.79 7.77
CA CYS A 70 10.66 -18.22 7.51
C CYS A 70 11.80 -18.79 8.35
N ALA A 71 11.52 -19.74 9.20
CA ALA A 71 12.49 -20.43 10.03
C ALA A 71 12.05 -21.88 10.29
N ASP A 72 12.96 -22.82 10.18
CA ASP A 72 12.73 -24.25 10.51
C ASP A 72 11.46 -24.82 9.86
N ASN A 73 11.28 -24.55 8.56
CA ASN A 73 10.09 -24.93 7.76
C ASN A 73 8.78 -24.33 8.29
N THR A 74 8.86 -23.32 9.14
CA THR A 74 7.71 -22.63 9.72
C THR A 74 7.68 -21.18 9.26
N VAL A 75 6.51 -20.70 8.83
CA VAL A 75 6.28 -19.33 8.37
C VAL A 75 5.45 -18.58 9.40
N THR A 76 5.95 -17.45 9.85
CA THR A 76 5.23 -16.53 10.73
C THR A 76 5.05 -15.18 10.08
N MET A 77 3.92 -14.51 10.36
CA MET A 77 3.61 -13.19 9.82
C MET A 77 3.22 -12.24 10.95
N THR A 78 3.78 -11.03 10.93
CA THR A 78 3.48 -9.98 11.91
C THR A 78 3.18 -8.66 11.21
N CYS A 79 2.48 -7.76 11.90
CA CYS A 79 2.24 -6.39 11.45
C CYS A 79 2.23 -5.45 12.66
N ASP A 80 2.97 -4.33 12.57
CA ASP A 80 3.09 -3.38 13.68
C ASP A 80 1.82 -2.54 13.87
N THR A 81 0.93 -2.49 12.89
CA THR A 81 -0.37 -1.82 13.06
C THR A 81 -1.28 -2.66 13.95
N ALA A 82 -1.54 -2.19 15.17
CA ALA A 82 -2.42 -2.86 16.11
C ALA A 82 -3.80 -3.15 15.51
N SER A 83 -4.32 -4.37 15.71
CA SER A 83 -5.62 -4.84 15.20
C SER A 83 -5.76 -4.82 13.67
N ALA A 84 -4.66 -4.84 12.94
CA ALA A 84 -4.68 -5.16 11.52
C ALA A 84 -4.81 -6.68 11.34
N THR A 85 -5.56 -7.10 10.32
CA THR A 85 -5.64 -8.51 9.92
C THR A 85 -4.72 -8.73 8.72
N ILE A 86 -3.86 -9.74 8.80
CA ILE A 86 -3.00 -10.14 7.70
C ILE A 86 -3.73 -11.19 6.87
N TYR A 87 -3.77 -10.99 5.55
CA TYR A 87 -4.28 -11.95 4.57
C TYR A 87 -3.14 -12.38 3.67
N TYR A 88 -3.13 -13.65 3.26
CA TYR A 88 -2.06 -14.18 2.43
C TYR A 88 -2.56 -15.10 1.31
N THR A 89 -1.68 -15.33 0.33
CA THR A 89 -1.84 -16.30 -0.76
C THR A 89 -0.53 -17.02 -1.00
N THR A 90 -0.60 -18.21 -1.61
CA THR A 90 0.56 -19.03 -1.99
C THR A 90 0.53 -19.42 -3.48
N ASP A 91 -0.48 -18.94 -4.21
CA ASP A 91 -0.70 -19.22 -5.64
C ASP A 91 -0.16 -18.13 -6.57
N GLY A 92 0.57 -17.16 -6.01
CA GLY A 92 1.15 -16.02 -6.75
C GLY A 92 0.18 -14.87 -6.99
N THR A 93 -1.11 -15.00 -6.66
CA THR A 93 -2.07 -13.89 -6.76
C THR A 93 -1.89 -12.88 -5.63
N ASP A 94 -2.29 -11.63 -5.84
CA ASP A 94 -2.24 -10.63 -4.78
C ASP A 94 -3.36 -10.86 -3.76
N PRO A 95 -3.04 -10.93 -2.46
CA PRO A 95 -4.03 -11.20 -1.41
C PRO A 95 -5.01 -10.03 -1.25
N LYS A 96 -6.22 -10.36 -0.82
CA LYS A 96 -7.35 -9.44 -0.59
C LYS A 96 -8.01 -9.77 0.75
N ALA A 97 -8.94 -8.94 1.20
CA ALA A 97 -9.74 -9.19 2.41
C ALA A 97 -10.57 -10.50 2.38
N THR A 98 -10.70 -11.12 1.20
CA THR A 98 -11.36 -12.41 0.99
C THR A 98 -10.39 -13.59 0.88
N SER A 99 -9.08 -13.34 0.94
CA SER A 99 -8.03 -14.37 0.96
C SER A 99 -7.95 -15.02 2.35
N THR A 100 -7.08 -15.99 2.50
CA THR A 100 -6.88 -16.67 3.79
C THR A 100 -6.32 -15.69 4.82
N ALA A 101 -7.00 -15.56 5.95
CA ALA A 101 -6.49 -14.77 7.07
C ALA A 101 -5.41 -15.55 7.81
N TYR A 102 -4.31 -14.88 8.14
CA TYR A 102 -3.26 -15.45 8.96
C TYR A 102 -3.67 -15.40 10.43
N THR A 103 -3.69 -16.54 11.10
CA THR A 103 -4.00 -16.68 12.53
C THR A 103 -2.87 -17.32 13.31
N ASP A 104 -2.22 -18.31 12.73
CA ASP A 104 -1.20 -19.12 13.39
C ASP A 104 -0.03 -19.40 12.44
N ALA A 105 1.10 -19.83 13.00
CA ALA A 105 2.27 -20.24 12.24
C ALA A 105 1.92 -21.35 11.22
N ILE A 106 2.49 -21.27 10.04
CA ILE A 106 2.23 -22.17 8.92
C ILE A 106 3.45 -23.06 8.72
N GLU A 107 3.28 -24.39 8.80
CA GLU A 107 4.32 -25.32 8.42
C GLU A 107 4.31 -25.57 6.90
N ILE A 108 5.50 -25.57 6.31
CA ILE A 108 5.68 -25.88 4.89
C ILE A 108 6.37 -27.22 4.73
N SER A 109 6.01 -27.95 3.68
CA SER A 109 6.63 -29.24 3.29
C SER A 109 7.30 -29.16 1.92
N VAL A 110 7.22 -28.01 1.28
CA VAL A 110 7.88 -27.65 0.01
C VAL A 110 8.20 -26.16 0.02
N THR A 111 9.22 -25.77 -0.73
CA THR A 111 9.55 -24.34 -0.92
C THR A 111 8.33 -23.62 -1.48
N THR A 112 7.90 -22.57 -0.77
CA THR A 112 6.64 -21.88 -1.05
C THR A 112 6.84 -20.37 -1.04
N THR A 113 6.30 -19.69 -2.06
CA THR A 113 6.26 -18.23 -2.11
C THR A 113 4.96 -17.73 -1.49
N PHE A 114 5.08 -16.91 -0.47
CA PHE A 114 3.96 -16.23 0.18
C PHE A 114 3.84 -14.79 -0.31
N LYS A 115 2.61 -14.36 -0.54
CA LYS A 115 2.27 -12.94 -0.65
C LYS A 115 1.34 -12.56 0.49
N ALA A 116 1.59 -11.45 1.16
CA ALA A 116 0.77 -11.00 2.29
C ALA A 116 0.43 -9.51 2.20
N ILE A 117 -0.73 -9.15 2.71
CA ILE A 117 -1.23 -7.79 2.86
C ILE A 117 -1.85 -7.63 4.24
N ALA A 118 -1.63 -6.51 4.89
CA ALA A 118 -2.29 -6.17 6.14
C ALA A 118 -3.41 -5.15 5.90
N ILE A 119 -4.59 -5.41 6.47
CA ILE A 119 -5.81 -4.63 6.28
C ILE A 119 -6.39 -4.26 7.64
N LYS A 120 -6.81 -3.00 7.78
CA LYS A 120 -7.54 -2.50 8.93
C LYS A 120 -8.62 -1.53 8.48
N GLU A 121 -9.82 -1.67 9.02
CA GLU A 121 -10.93 -0.76 8.73
C GLU A 121 -10.57 0.70 9.08
N GLY A 122 -10.93 1.61 8.19
CA GLY A 122 -10.66 3.04 8.35
C GLY A 122 -9.24 3.47 7.98
N MET A 123 -8.39 2.55 7.53
CA MET A 123 -7.03 2.84 7.05
C MET A 123 -6.86 2.38 5.59
N ALA A 124 -5.90 2.98 4.90
CA ALA A 124 -5.47 2.43 3.61
C ALA A 124 -4.71 1.11 3.84
N ASN A 125 -4.88 0.14 2.96
CA ASN A 125 -4.19 -1.14 3.06
C ASN A 125 -2.67 -0.97 3.01
N SER A 126 -1.93 -1.92 3.58
CA SER A 126 -0.49 -2.03 3.42
C SER A 126 -0.09 -2.26 1.95
N ALA A 127 1.19 -2.22 1.62
CA ALA A 127 1.68 -2.82 0.40
C ALA A 127 1.59 -4.36 0.50
N VAL A 128 1.60 -5.02 -0.67
CA VAL A 128 1.75 -6.48 -0.74
C VAL A 128 3.22 -6.81 -0.58
N VAL A 129 3.54 -7.64 0.41
CA VAL A 129 4.89 -8.18 0.65
C VAL A 129 4.95 -9.57 0.06
N THR A 130 6.06 -9.89 -0.62
CA THR A 130 6.32 -11.21 -1.18
C THR A 130 7.57 -11.80 -0.56
N GLN A 131 7.50 -13.04 -0.09
CA GLN A 131 8.61 -13.77 0.49
C GLN A 131 8.58 -15.22 0.04
N GLU A 132 9.70 -15.71 -0.48
CA GLU A 132 9.92 -17.14 -0.72
C GLU A 132 10.47 -17.77 0.56
N CYS A 133 9.83 -18.83 1.02
CA CYS A 133 10.23 -19.64 2.18
C CYS A 133 10.75 -20.98 1.69
N GLU A 134 12.04 -21.22 1.87
CA GLU A 134 12.68 -22.47 1.46
C GLU A 134 12.32 -23.59 2.45
N TYR A 135 11.99 -24.76 1.90
CA TYR A 135 11.81 -25.98 2.66
C TYR A 135 13.14 -26.71 2.77
N VAL A 136 13.55 -27.04 3.99
CA VAL A 136 14.72 -27.86 4.27
C VAL A 136 14.26 -29.25 4.70
N ALA A 137 14.54 -30.27 3.88
CA ALA A 137 14.20 -31.64 4.22
C ALA A 137 14.98 -32.10 5.47
N PRO A 138 14.35 -32.86 6.38
CA PRO A 138 15.09 -33.50 7.48
C PRO A 138 16.22 -34.34 6.93
N VAL A 139 17.41 -34.23 7.53
CA VAL A 139 18.55 -35.10 7.20
C VAL A 139 18.22 -36.45 7.80
N GLU A 140 17.92 -37.44 6.95
CA GLU A 140 17.82 -38.83 7.40
C GLU A 140 19.17 -39.23 8.00
N PRO A 141 19.19 -39.85 9.19
CA PRO A 141 20.44 -40.41 9.71
C PRO A 141 20.96 -41.40 8.65
N SER A 142 22.19 -41.17 8.19
CA SER A 142 22.84 -42.13 7.29
C SER A 142 22.91 -43.47 8.05
N ASP A 143 22.14 -44.43 7.58
CA ASP A 143 22.29 -45.86 7.97
C ASP A 143 23.57 -46.32 7.27
N ASP A 144 24.71 -45.98 7.87
CA ASP A 144 26.02 -46.51 7.46
C ASP A 144 26.23 -47.86 8.18
N PRO A 145 26.03 -48.98 7.50
CA PRO A 145 26.37 -50.30 8.06
C PRO A 145 27.85 -50.56 7.83
N GLU A 146 28.74 -49.85 8.49
CA GLU A 146 30.12 -50.22 8.71
C GLU A 146 30.24 -50.59 10.20
N GLU A 147 30.52 -51.78 10.62
CA GLU A 147 31.55 -52.75 10.29
C GLU A 147 31.20 -54.15 10.84
N SER A 148 31.49 -55.12 10.08
CA SER A 148 31.76 -56.46 10.60
C SER A 148 33.20 -56.79 10.29
#